data_7cd8533291e4ad3ec88605a0038d77c3
#
_entry.id   7cd8533291e4ad3ec88605a0038d77c3
#
_cell.length_a   1.000
_cell.length_b   1.000
_cell.length_c   1.000
_cell.angle_alpha   90.00
_cell.angle_beta   90.00
_cell.angle_gamma   90.00
#
_symmetry.space_group_name_H-M   'P 1'
#
loop_
_entity.id
_entity.type
_entity.pdbx_description
1 polymer ?
#
loop_
_entity_poly.entity_id
_entity_poly.type
_entity_poly.pdbx_seq_one_letter_code
_entity_poly.pdbx_strand_id
1 'polypeptide(L)'
;MLFRSALNESRHPSVDAALGNVTINSSHLWIGGHSLGGAYTFVQLYESMERGWGNETLFVNIESGWTRPNQAQLQPNLSRMPADTMVHIARGIDDMTVDACYSVHHQQVYSSLPDEHVLYIELQSDLYGFPRLVGSHYLPTDSVHDRLADYGVYRRISAQADWVFARTQGDTNTESFAYNHLTDGELLRSMGEWSDGTPVLPLLVYEDALNTEEKFAYCETFEGVL
;
A
#
# COMPACT_ATOMS: atom_id res chain seq x y z
N MET A 1 1.63 -19.61 5.58
CA MET A 1 1.56 -20.98 4.99
C MET A 1 0.97 -20.98 3.59
N LEU A 2 -0.13 -20.29 3.33
CA LEU A 2 -0.80 -20.21 2.01
C LEU A 2 0.07 -19.57 0.92
N PHE A 3 0.85 -18.54 1.24
CA PHE A 3 1.71 -17.87 0.26
C PHE A 3 2.89 -18.73 -0.19
N ARG A 4 3.46 -19.55 0.70
CA ARG A 4 4.50 -20.53 0.33
C ARG A 4 3.99 -21.62 -0.62
N SER A 5 2.74 -22.05 -0.47
CA SER A 5 2.16 -23.03 -1.37
C SER A 5 1.94 -22.47 -2.77
N ALA A 6 1.39 -21.26 -2.89
CA ALA A 6 1.18 -20.60 -4.18
C ALA A 6 2.50 -20.39 -4.96
N LEU A 7 3.57 -19.96 -4.27
CA LEU A 7 4.89 -19.77 -4.90
C LEU A 7 5.58 -21.09 -5.24
N ASN A 8 5.34 -22.16 -4.48
CA ASN A 8 5.83 -23.49 -4.82
C ASN A 8 4.98 -24.14 -5.92
N GLU A 9 3.67 -23.87 -5.94
CA GLU A 9 2.76 -24.34 -6.97
C GLU A 9 3.05 -23.72 -8.34
N SER A 10 3.53 -22.46 -8.41
CA SER A 10 3.97 -21.83 -9.66
C SER A 10 5.17 -22.54 -10.32
N ARG A 11 5.85 -23.45 -9.60
CA ARG A 11 6.91 -24.32 -10.12
C ARG A 11 6.46 -25.77 -10.28
N HIS A 12 5.19 -26.07 -10.00
CA HIS A 12 4.68 -27.42 -10.19
C HIS A 12 4.50 -27.72 -11.70
N PRO A 13 4.94 -28.85 -12.20
CA PRO A 13 4.86 -29.17 -13.64
C PRO A 13 3.46 -29.05 -14.24
N SER A 14 2.41 -29.23 -13.44
CA SER A 14 1.02 -29.03 -13.91
C SER A 14 0.65 -27.57 -14.12
N VAL A 15 1.25 -26.62 -13.36
CA VAL A 15 1.06 -25.18 -13.53
C VAL A 15 1.85 -24.70 -14.73
N ASP A 16 3.11 -25.17 -14.89
CA ASP A 16 3.93 -24.88 -16.06
C ASP A 16 3.27 -25.40 -17.34
N ALA A 17 2.65 -26.60 -17.29
CA ALA A 17 1.90 -27.15 -18.41
C ALA A 17 0.62 -26.35 -18.72
N ALA A 18 -0.06 -25.79 -17.71
CA ALA A 18 -1.25 -24.96 -17.88
C ALA A 18 -0.92 -23.55 -18.39
N LEU A 19 0.22 -22.99 -17.97
CA LEU A 19 0.71 -21.68 -18.44
C LEU A 19 1.31 -21.73 -19.84
N GLY A 20 1.69 -22.94 -20.33
CA GLY A 20 2.30 -23.12 -21.64
C GLY A 20 3.66 -22.41 -21.73
N ASN A 21 3.80 -21.47 -22.69
CA ASN A 21 5.02 -20.70 -22.88
C ASN A 21 5.00 -19.34 -22.13
N VAL A 22 4.13 -19.16 -21.14
CA VAL A 22 4.09 -17.92 -20.36
C VAL A 22 5.26 -17.87 -19.40
N THR A 23 6.12 -16.89 -19.56
CA THR A 23 7.20 -16.59 -18.60
C THR A 23 6.72 -15.53 -17.64
N ILE A 24 6.76 -15.82 -16.33
CA ILE A 24 6.47 -14.83 -15.29
C ILE A 24 7.70 -13.94 -15.13
N ASN A 25 7.53 -12.64 -15.42
CA ASN A 25 8.56 -11.65 -15.13
C ASN A 25 8.48 -11.27 -13.66
N SER A 26 9.41 -11.79 -12.86
CA SER A 26 9.46 -11.52 -11.41
C SER A 26 10.35 -10.32 -11.04
N SER A 27 10.98 -9.65 -12.00
CA SER A 27 11.81 -8.47 -11.71
C SER A 27 10.98 -7.21 -11.40
N HIS A 28 9.70 -7.21 -11.78
CA HIS A 28 8.74 -6.16 -11.46
C HIS A 28 7.66 -6.75 -10.53
N LEU A 29 7.46 -6.15 -9.37
CA LEU A 29 6.62 -6.74 -8.33
C LEU A 29 5.77 -5.69 -7.61
N TRP A 30 4.50 -6.01 -7.43
CA TRP A 30 3.61 -5.37 -6.49
C TRP A 30 3.32 -6.32 -5.33
N ILE A 31 3.51 -5.85 -4.10
CA ILE A 31 3.21 -6.59 -2.87
C ILE A 31 2.25 -5.76 -2.05
N GLY A 32 1.19 -6.37 -1.55
CA GLY A 32 0.29 -5.63 -0.67
C GLY A 32 -0.65 -6.51 0.11
N GLY A 33 -1.28 -5.90 1.10
CA GLY A 33 -2.25 -6.58 1.93
C GLY A 33 -3.00 -5.64 2.87
N HIS A 34 -4.15 -6.11 3.34
CA HIS A 34 -5.01 -5.42 4.29
C HIS A 34 -4.98 -6.12 5.65
N SER A 35 -5.00 -5.35 6.73
CA SER A 35 -5.10 -5.84 8.11
C SER A 35 -3.98 -6.84 8.43
N LEU A 36 -4.30 -8.08 8.78
CA LEU A 36 -3.31 -9.15 8.97
C LEU A 36 -2.50 -9.41 7.70
N GLY A 37 -3.10 -9.28 6.50
CA GLY A 37 -2.39 -9.35 5.21
C GLY A 37 -1.38 -8.21 5.06
N GLY A 38 -1.71 -7.00 5.52
CA GLY A 38 -0.79 -5.86 5.61
C GLY A 38 0.38 -6.13 6.56
N ALA A 39 0.11 -6.76 7.69
CA ALA A 39 1.14 -7.22 8.61
C ALA A 39 2.10 -8.24 7.98
N TYR A 40 1.58 -9.15 7.17
CA TYR A 40 2.37 -10.15 6.45
C TYR A 40 3.16 -9.60 5.26
N THR A 41 2.95 -8.35 4.86
CA THR A 41 3.69 -7.72 3.74
C THR A 41 5.21 -7.78 3.96
N PHE A 42 5.68 -7.65 5.19
CA PHE A 42 7.09 -7.81 5.54
C PHE A 42 7.64 -9.21 5.25
N VAL A 43 6.87 -10.24 5.58
CA VAL A 43 7.24 -11.63 5.28
C VAL A 43 7.26 -11.88 3.77
N GLN A 44 6.27 -11.35 3.06
CA GLN A 44 6.20 -11.43 1.60
C GLN A 44 7.40 -10.72 0.95
N LEU A 45 7.75 -9.53 1.45
CA LEU A 45 8.90 -8.77 0.99
C LEU A 45 10.20 -9.57 1.20
N TYR A 46 10.42 -10.09 2.42
CA TYR A 46 11.56 -10.94 2.72
C TYR A 46 11.68 -12.12 1.73
N GLU A 47 10.61 -12.90 1.59
CA GLU A 47 10.59 -14.09 0.73
C GLU A 47 10.81 -13.73 -0.75
N SER A 48 10.29 -12.59 -1.20
CA SER A 48 10.48 -12.10 -2.57
C SER A 48 11.92 -11.68 -2.82
N MET A 49 12.50 -10.92 -1.90
CA MET A 49 13.88 -10.45 -2.00
C MET A 49 14.90 -11.60 -1.96
N GLU A 50 14.66 -12.64 -1.14
CA GLU A 50 15.51 -13.85 -1.13
C GLU A 50 15.46 -14.61 -2.45
N ARG A 51 14.42 -14.41 -3.25
CA ARG A 51 14.30 -14.98 -4.61
C ARG A 51 14.79 -14.04 -5.71
N GLY A 52 15.21 -12.82 -5.35
CA GLY A 52 15.59 -11.78 -6.32
C GLY A 52 14.39 -11.21 -7.10
N TRP A 53 13.17 -11.32 -6.54
CA TRP A 53 11.97 -10.74 -7.15
C TRP A 53 11.85 -9.27 -6.81
N GLY A 54 11.27 -8.48 -7.73
CA GLY A 54 11.09 -7.04 -7.55
C GLY A 54 12.41 -6.24 -7.58
N ASN A 55 13.46 -6.78 -8.19
CA ASN A 55 14.78 -6.15 -8.23
C ASN A 55 14.91 -5.02 -9.25
N GLU A 56 13.96 -4.86 -10.18
CA GLU A 56 13.90 -3.75 -11.12
C GLU A 56 12.79 -2.75 -10.77
N THR A 57 11.64 -3.24 -10.30
CA THR A 57 10.52 -2.38 -9.87
C THR A 57 9.82 -3.04 -8.70
N LEU A 58 9.62 -2.30 -7.63
CA LEU A 58 8.92 -2.77 -6.44
C LEU A 58 7.92 -1.72 -5.97
N PHE A 59 6.68 -2.15 -5.78
CA PHE A 59 5.66 -1.37 -5.08
C PHE A 59 5.19 -2.13 -3.85
N VAL A 60 5.16 -1.46 -2.69
CA VAL A 60 4.66 -2.02 -1.42
C VAL A 60 3.41 -1.27 -1.00
N ASN A 61 2.29 -1.98 -0.81
CA ASN A 61 1.02 -1.39 -0.37
C ASN A 61 0.54 -2.03 0.92
N ILE A 62 0.41 -1.26 1.99
CA ILE A 62 -0.03 -1.70 3.31
C ILE A 62 -1.32 -0.97 3.67
N GLU A 63 -2.42 -1.70 3.69
CA GLU A 63 -3.73 -1.16 4.10
C GLU A 63 -4.02 -1.59 5.54
N SER A 64 -4.04 -0.64 6.48
CA SER A 64 -4.32 -0.91 7.90
C SER A 64 -3.54 -2.10 8.47
N GLY A 65 -2.23 -2.15 8.24
CA GLY A 65 -1.38 -3.25 8.69
C GLY A 65 -1.29 -3.31 10.22
N TRP A 66 -1.52 -4.48 10.80
CA TRP A 66 -1.75 -4.66 12.25
C TRP A 66 -0.48 -4.91 13.08
N THR A 67 0.69 -5.10 12.50
CA THR A 67 1.90 -5.40 13.28
C THR A 67 2.96 -4.32 13.12
N ARG A 68 3.82 -4.22 14.13
CA ARG A 68 5.06 -3.46 13.99
C ARG A 68 6.02 -4.22 13.08
N PRO A 69 6.63 -3.55 12.11
CA PRO A 69 7.59 -4.18 11.21
C PRO A 69 8.76 -4.86 11.94
N ASN A 70 9.25 -4.24 13.03
CA ASN A 70 10.35 -4.76 13.83
C ASN A 70 10.01 -6.01 14.66
N GLN A 71 8.74 -6.38 14.74
CA GLN A 71 8.26 -7.61 15.42
C GLN A 71 8.13 -8.78 14.45
N ALA A 72 8.26 -8.57 13.14
CA ALA A 72 8.24 -9.65 12.18
C ALA A 72 9.43 -10.60 12.42
N GLN A 73 9.17 -11.90 12.39
CA GLN A 73 10.22 -12.92 12.57
C GLN A 73 11.23 -12.93 11.44
N LEU A 74 10.79 -12.52 10.23
CA LEU A 74 11.60 -12.42 9.03
C LEU A 74 11.75 -10.94 8.69
N GLN A 75 12.99 -10.45 8.72
CA GLN A 75 13.32 -9.07 8.41
C GLN A 75 13.94 -8.98 7.02
N PRO A 76 13.29 -8.30 6.06
CA PRO A 76 13.88 -8.09 4.74
C PRO A 76 15.10 -7.18 4.85
N ASN A 77 16.10 -7.44 4.03
CA ASN A 77 17.22 -6.52 3.88
C ASN A 77 16.83 -5.37 2.95
N LEU A 78 16.28 -4.30 3.53
CA LEU A 78 15.74 -3.16 2.78
C LEU A 78 16.78 -2.44 1.91
N SER A 79 18.08 -2.58 2.21
CA SER A 79 19.15 -2.00 1.37
C SER A 79 19.25 -2.65 -0.02
N ARG A 80 18.55 -3.75 -0.24
CA ARG A 80 18.47 -4.45 -1.54
C ARG A 80 17.29 -4.01 -2.40
N MET A 81 16.41 -3.16 -1.86
CA MET A 81 15.28 -2.61 -2.62
C MET A 81 15.78 -1.67 -3.73
N PRO A 82 15.13 -1.64 -4.89
CA PRO A 82 15.37 -0.57 -5.88
C PRO A 82 15.22 0.81 -5.25
N ALA A 83 16.08 1.75 -5.61
CA ALA A 83 16.06 3.10 -5.03
C ALA A 83 14.78 3.88 -5.37
N ASP A 84 14.09 3.47 -6.41
CA ASP A 84 12.81 4.03 -6.87
C ASP A 84 11.59 3.22 -6.39
N THR A 85 11.78 2.33 -5.40
CA THR A 85 10.66 1.62 -4.75
C THR A 85 9.66 2.61 -4.18
N MET A 86 8.38 2.36 -4.40
CA MET A 86 7.31 3.15 -3.83
C MET A 86 6.57 2.36 -2.74
N VAL A 87 6.17 3.05 -1.68
CA VAL A 87 5.50 2.46 -0.52
C VAL A 87 4.31 3.32 -0.14
N HIS A 88 3.11 2.74 -0.20
CA HIS A 88 1.92 3.34 0.36
C HIS A 88 1.49 2.59 1.62
N ILE A 89 1.32 3.33 2.69
CA ILE A 89 0.75 2.85 3.94
C ILE A 89 -0.55 3.62 4.14
N ALA A 90 -1.69 2.96 4.05
CA ALA A 90 -2.97 3.63 4.12
C ALA A 90 -3.84 3.10 5.27
N ARG A 91 -4.69 3.98 5.81
CA ARG A 91 -5.58 3.67 6.91
C ARG A 91 -6.81 4.58 6.87
N GLY A 92 -7.98 4.05 7.22
CA GLY A 92 -9.14 4.88 7.50
C GLY A 92 -8.98 5.63 8.82
N ILE A 93 -9.39 6.91 8.87
CA ILE A 93 -9.23 7.73 10.08
C ILE A 93 -10.04 7.16 11.26
N ASP A 94 -11.20 6.54 10.98
CA ASP A 94 -12.07 5.90 11.95
C ASP A 94 -11.85 4.38 12.03
N ASP A 95 -10.64 3.92 11.70
CA ASP A 95 -10.24 2.54 11.95
C ASP A 95 -10.11 2.30 13.46
N MET A 96 -11.11 1.61 14.03
CA MET A 96 -11.17 1.25 15.44
C MET A 96 -10.46 -0.09 15.75
N THR A 97 -9.93 -0.75 14.73
CA THR A 97 -9.28 -2.06 14.86
C THR A 97 -7.77 -1.93 14.94
N VAL A 98 -7.20 -1.04 14.10
CA VAL A 98 -5.75 -0.85 13.98
C VAL A 98 -5.41 0.59 14.35
N ASP A 99 -4.55 0.77 15.36
CA ASP A 99 -4.08 2.08 15.77
C ASP A 99 -3.19 2.73 14.68
N ALA A 100 -3.26 4.06 14.56
CA ALA A 100 -2.49 4.83 13.60
C ALA A 100 -0.98 4.61 13.74
N CYS A 101 -0.51 4.35 14.96
CA CYS A 101 0.91 4.14 15.24
C CYS A 101 1.51 2.93 14.53
N TYR A 102 0.71 1.91 14.21
CA TYR A 102 1.20 0.82 13.37
C TYR A 102 1.59 1.33 11.97
N SER A 103 0.75 2.18 11.37
CA SER A 103 1.02 2.77 10.06
C SER A 103 2.22 3.73 10.09
N VAL A 104 2.32 4.55 11.14
CA VAL A 104 3.46 5.45 11.37
C VAL A 104 4.77 4.66 11.50
N HIS A 105 4.76 3.57 12.26
CA HIS A 105 5.94 2.71 12.40
C HIS A 105 6.29 1.97 11.08
N HIS A 106 5.29 1.60 10.28
CA HIS A 106 5.55 1.07 8.94
C HIS A 106 6.25 2.12 8.07
N GLN A 107 5.82 3.39 8.10
CA GLN A 107 6.47 4.46 7.34
C GLN A 107 7.95 4.62 7.72
N GLN A 108 8.24 4.65 9.01
CA GLN A 108 9.62 4.82 9.51
C GLN A 108 10.59 3.74 9.06
N VAL A 109 10.12 2.51 8.88
CA VAL A 109 10.97 1.39 8.46
C VAL A 109 11.55 1.62 7.07
N TYR A 110 10.84 2.33 6.21
CA TYR A 110 11.27 2.63 4.84
C TYR A 110 12.03 3.96 4.71
N SER A 111 12.44 4.59 5.82
CA SER A 111 13.13 5.88 5.84
C SER A 111 14.47 5.96 5.08
N SER A 112 14.95 4.84 4.53
CA SER A 112 16.09 4.82 3.61
C SER A 112 15.73 5.13 2.15
N LEU A 113 14.43 5.13 1.82
CA LEU A 113 13.91 5.57 0.53
C LEU A 113 13.66 7.09 0.55
N PRO A 114 13.54 7.74 -0.62
CA PRO A 114 13.11 9.13 -0.69
C PRO A 114 11.74 9.35 -0.02
N ASP A 115 11.57 10.43 0.72
CA ASP A 115 10.35 10.71 1.49
C ASP A 115 9.11 10.74 0.58
N GLU A 116 9.22 11.32 -0.60
CA GLU A 116 8.15 11.35 -1.61
C GLU A 116 7.73 9.99 -2.15
N HIS A 117 8.52 8.94 -1.90
CA HIS A 117 8.20 7.56 -2.26
C HIS A 117 7.53 6.78 -1.13
N VAL A 118 7.54 7.28 0.10
CA VAL A 118 7.03 6.57 1.28
C VAL A 118 5.91 7.36 1.92
N LEU A 119 4.70 7.12 1.48
CA LEU A 119 3.55 7.92 1.91
C LEU A 119 2.71 7.17 2.95
N TYR A 120 2.46 7.84 4.09
CA TYR A 120 1.38 7.46 4.97
C TYR A 120 0.12 8.25 4.57
N ILE A 121 -0.99 7.54 4.38
CA ILE A 121 -2.22 8.08 3.81
C ILE A 121 -3.39 7.79 4.75
N GLU A 122 -4.10 8.83 5.19
CA GLU A 122 -5.35 8.67 5.93
C GLU A 122 -6.57 9.00 5.06
N LEU A 123 -7.51 8.06 5.02
CA LEU A 123 -8.81 8.22 4.37
C LEU A 123 -9.78 8.87 5.38
N GLN A 124 -10.12 10.12 5.14
CA GLN A 124 -11.03 10.87 6.02
C GLN A 124 -12.47 10.39 5.87
N SER A 125 -13.17 10.24 6.99
CA SER A 125 -14.62 10.10 6.95
C SER A 125 -15.26 11.43 6.56
N ASP A 126 -16.21 11.40 5.63
CA ASP A 126 -16.97 12.56 5.22
C ASP A 126 -18.46 12.39 5.57
N LEU A 127 -18.92 13.18 6.51
CA LEU A 127 -20.28 13.09 7.06
C LEU A 127 -21.24 14.11 6.45
N TYR A 128 -20.82 14.83 5.40
CA TYR A 128 -21.63 15.87 4.77
C TYR A 128 -22.89 15.31 4.13
N GLY A 129 -22.79 14.28 3.34
CA GLY A 129 -23.90 13.73 2.56
C GLY A 129 -24.51 12.46 3.15
N PHE A 130 -25.41 11.84 2.36
CA PHE A 130 -26.01 10.55 2.70
C PHE A 130 -25.98 9.61 1.47
N PRO A 131 -25.54 8.31 1.63
CA PRO A 131 -24.98 7.75 2.87
C PRO A 131 -23.69 8.46 3.29
N ARG A 132 -23.38 8.43 4.59
CA ARG A 132 -22.12 8.97 5.11
C ARG A 132 -20.95 8.12 4.63
N LEU A 133 -19.84 8.76 4.30
CA LEU A 133 -18.60 8.09 3.94
C LEU A 133 -17.76 7.87 5.19
N VAL A 134 -17.44 6.61 5.51
CA VAL A 134 -16.73 6.28 6.75
C VAL A 134 -15.42 5.55 6.44
N GLY A 135 -14.30 6.18 6.79
CA GLY A 135 -12.95 5.61 6.69
C GLY A 135 -12.72 4.56 7.77
N SER A 136 -13.40 3.42 7.69
CA SER A 136 -13.32 2.33 8.65
C SER A 136 -12.24 1.31 8.27
N HIS A 137 -11.92 0.40 9.22
CA HIS A 137 -11.02 -0.73 8.97
C HIS A 137 -11.43 -1.60 7.78
N TYR A 138 -12.72 -1.76 7.57
CA TYR A 138 -13.26 -2.69 6.57
C TYR A 138 -13.39 -2.09 5.17
N LEU A 139 -13.14 -0.78 5.01
CA LEU A 139 -13.33 -0.10 3.74
C LEU A 139 -12.68 -0.81 2.53
N PRO A 140 -11.43 -1.34 2.62
CA PRO A 140 -10.81 -2.03 1.48
C PRO A 140 -11.47 -3.37 1.11
N THR A 141 -12.29 -3.92 2.01
CA THR A 141 -12.91 -5.27 1.87
C THR A 141 -14.43 -5.23 1.90
N ASP A 142 -15.01 -4.04 2.04
CA ASP A 142 -16.46 -3.88 2.03
C ASP A 142 -17.04 -4.17 0.63
N SER A 143 -18.25 -4.71 0.60
CA SER A 143 -19.00 -4.92 -0.65
C SER A 143 -19.67 -3.63 -1.14
N VAL A 144 -19.70 -2.60 -0.33
CA VAL A 144 -20.29 -1.30 -0.69
C VAL A 144 -19.22 -0.45 -1.37
N HIS A 145 -19.43 -0.18 -2.65
CA HIS A 145 -18.61 0.76 -3.41
C HIS A 145 -19.15 2.17 -3.23
N ASP A 146 -18.45 2.95 -2.47
CA ASP A 146 -18.69 4.37 -2.30
C ASP A 146 -17.49 5.21 -2.77
N ARG A 147 -17.57 6.53 -2.64
CA ARG A 147 -16.49 7.44 -3.05
C ARG A 147 -15.17 7.16 -2.32
N LEU A 148 -15.22 6.79 -1.03
CA LEU A 148 -13.99 6.46 -0.29
C LEU A 148 -13.36 5.18 -0.84
N ALA A 149 -14.15 4.14 -1.11
CA ALA A 149 -13.64 2.91 -1.70
C ALA A 149 -13.09 3.17 -3.11
N ASP A 150 -13.85 3.86 -3.97
CA ASP A 150 -13.47 4.09 -5.36
C ASP A 150 -12.21 4.95 -5.50
N TYR A 151 -12.14 6.06 -4.81
CA TYR A 151 -11.04 7.02 -4.93
C TYR A 151 -9.88 6.70 -3.97
N GLY A 152 -10.19 6.36 -2.72
CA GLY A 152 -9.18 6.18 -1.69
C GLY A 152 -8.52 4.80 -1.72
N VAL A 153 -9.18 3.78 -2.28
CA VAL A 153 -8.65 2.41 -2.35
C VAL A 153 -8.44 1.98 -3.78
N TYR A 154 -9.50 1.80 -4.57
CA TYR A 154 -9.41 1.13 -5.88
C TYR A 154 -8.64 1.94 -6.91
N ARG A 155 -8.87 3.26 -7.00
CA ARG A 155 -8.09 4.14 -7.89
C ARG A 155 -6.60 4.08 -7.56
N ARG A 156 -6.25 4.13 -6.27
CA ARG A 156 -4.86 4.04 -5.81
C ARG A 156 -4.22 2.70 -6.20
N ILE A 157 -4.89 1.59 -5.92
CA ILE A 157 -4.39 0.24 -6.27
C ILE A 157 -4.27 0.09 -7.79
N SER A 158 -5.23 0.62 -8.57
CA SER A 158 -5.13 0.61 -10.03
C SER A 158 -3.91 1.38 -10.52
N ALA A 159 -3.68 2.59 -10.00
CA ALA A 159 -2.49 3.38 -10.36
C ALA A 159 -1.18 2.67 -9.98
N GLN A 160 -1.14 1.99 -8.83
CA GLN A 160 0.02 1.18 -8.41
C GLN A 160 0.29 0.03 -9.41
N ALA A 161 -0.76 -0.68 -9.81
CA ALA A 161 -0.66 -1.76 -10.78
C ALA A 161 -0.23 -1.24 -12.16
N ASP A 162 -0.82 -0.12 -12.61
CA ASP A 162 -0.49 0.51 -13.89
C ASP A 162 0.97 0.98 -13.91
N TRP A 163 1.47 1.56 -12.81
CA TRP A 163 2.87 1.99 -12.71
C TRP A 163 3.84 0.81 -12.83
N VAL A 164 3.60 -0.28 -12.09
CA VAL A 164 4.46 -1.48 -12.17
C VAL A 164 4.37 -2.12 -13.54
N PHE A 165 3.17 -2.21 -14.12
CA PHE A 165 2.96 -2.82 -15.43
C PHE A 165 3.58 -2.00 -16.56
N ALA A 166 3.43 -0.67 -16.53
CA ALA A 166 4.02 0.24 -17.51
C ALA A 166 5.54 0.10 -17.56
N ARG A 167 6.19 0.00 -16.42
CA ARG A 167 7.64 -0.25 -16.32
C ARG A 167 8.04 -1.59 -16.92
N THR A 168 7.23 -2.62 -16.74
CA THR A 168 7.44 -3.93 -17.38
C THR A 168 7.43 -3.84 -18.92
N GLN A 169 6.63 -2.91 -19.46
CA GLN A 169 6.48 -2.72 -20.91
C GLN A 169 7.36 -1.61 -21.48
N GLY A 170 8.00 -0.81 -20.63
CA GLY A 170 8.72 0.41 -21.04
C GLY A 170 7.78 1.51 -21.52
N ASP A 171 6.52 1.51 -21.09
CA ASP A 171 5.51 2.54 -21.43
C ASP A 171 5.64 3.75 -20.52
N THR A 172 6.48 4.70 -20.93
CA THR A 172 6.78 5.91 -20.15
C THR A 172 5.58 6.85 -20.00
N ASN A 173 4.60 6.79 -20.89
CA ASN A 173 3.40 7.64 -20.80
C ASN A 173 2.48 7.15 -19.69
N THR A 174 2.17 5.86 -19.69
CA THR A 174 1.35 5.24 -18.63
C THR A 174 2.10 5.28 -17.28
N GLU A 175 3.42 5.05 -17.27
CA GLU A 175 4.24 5.19 -16.07
C GLU A 175 4.13 6.59 -15.46
N SER A 176 4.33 7.64 -16.25
CA SER A 176 4.25 9.03 -15.79
C SER A 176 2.83 9.40 -15.32
N PHE A 177 1.81 8.96 -16.05
CA PHE A 177 0.41 9.18 -15.63
C PHE A 177 0.12 8.52 -14.28
N ALA A 178 0.48 7.26 -14.12
CA ALA A 178 0.29 6.52 -12.89
C ALA A 178 1.09 7.13 -11.73
N TYR A 179 2.35 7.51 -11.96
CA TYR A 179 3.21 8.15 -10.96
C TYR A 179 2.58 9.42 -10.36
N ASN A 180 1.93 10.26 -11.17
CA ASN A 180 1.25 11.46 -10.69
C ASN A 180 0.03 11.16 -9.79
N HIS A 181 -0.49 9.93 -9.82
CA HIS A 181 -1.55 9.48 -8.91
C HIS A 181 -1.00 8.75 -7.67
N LEU A 182 0.31 8.58 -7.58
CA LEU A 182 0.98 7.86 -6.52
C LEU A 182 1.86 8.76 -5.64
N THR A 183 2.19 9.95 -6.11
CA THR A 183 2.94 10.95 -5.35
C THR A 183 2.02 11.99 -4.74
N ASP A 184 2.46 12.64 -3.67
CA ASP A 184 1.66 13.67 -3.01
C ASP A 184 1.32 14.82 -3.96
N GLY A 185 0.04 15.05 -4.16
CA GLY A 185 -0.50 16.05 -5.06
C GLY A 185 -2.02 15.97 -5.18
N GLU A 186 -2.59 16.87 -5.96
CA GLU A 186 -4.04 16.96 -6.13
C GLU A 186 -4.66 15.66 -6.67
N LEU A 187 -3.98 14.99 -7.62
CA LEU A 187 -4.48 13.75 -8.23
C LEU A 187 -4.57 12.60 -7.24
N LEU A 188 -3.63 12.50 -6.29
CA LEU A 188 -3.71 11.52 -5.21
C LEU A 188 -4.75 11.94 -4.17
N ARG A 189 -4.73 13.20 -3.73
CA ARG A 189 -5.55 13.69 -2.61
C ARG A 189 -7.03 13.83 -2.93
N SER A 190 -7.41 14.16 -4.17
CA SER A 190 -8.80 14.40 -4.54
C SER A 190 -9.67 13.16 -4.40
N MET A 191 -10.83 13.31 -3.75
CA MET A 191 -11.80 12.23 -3.53
C MET A 191 -13.08 12.43 -4.35
N GLY A 192 -13.04 13.33 -5.35
CA GLY A 192 -14.21 13.68 -6.17
C GLY A 192 -15.21 14.58 -5.43
N GLU A 193 -16.47 14.50 -5.84
CA GLU A 193 -17.51 15.40 -5.37
C GLU A 193 -18.78 14.62 -4.97
N TRP A 194 -19.51 15.15 -4.03
CA TRP A 194 -20.89 14.77 -3.75
C TRP A 194 -21.80 15.10 -4.96
N SER A 195 -23.01 14.57 -4.96
CA SER A 195 -23.95 14.74 -6.07
C SER A 195 -24.38 16.22 -6.32
N ASP A 196 -24.16 17.08 -5.35
CA ASP A 196 -24.44 18.51 -5.46
C ASP A 196 -23.21 19.36 -5.85
N GLY A 197 -22.08 18.71 -6.15
CA GLY A 197 -20.82 19.36 -6.51
C GLY A 197 -19.96 19.76 -5.33
N THR A 198 -20.36 19.46 -4.09
CA THR A 198 -19.49 19.70 -2.91
C THR A 198 -18.33 18.71 -2.94
N PRO A 199 -17.05 19.17 -2.83
CA PRO A 199 -15.92 18.27 -2.77
C PRO A 199 -16.00 17.32 -1.57
N VAL A 200 -15.69 16.03 -1.80
CA VAL A 200 -15.47 15.06 -0.71
C VAL A 200 -14.14 15.41 -0.01
N LEU A 201 -14.07 15.22 1.30
CA LEU A 201 -12.85 15.47 2.05
C LEU A 201 -11.65 14.72 1.44
N PRO A 202 -10.52 15.42 1.19
CA PRO A 202 -9.37 14.86 0.50
C PRO A 202 -8.66 13.81 1.36
N LEU A 203 -7.78 12.99 0.75
CA LEU A 203 -6.84 12.19 1.49
C LEU A 203 -5.87 13.10 2.26
N LEU A 204 -5.55 12.72 3.49
CA LEU A 204 -4.40 13.28 4.21
C LEU A 204 -3.18 12.44 3.87
N VAL A 205 -2.11 13.10 3.42
CA VAL A 205 -0.89 12.45 2.97
C VAL A 205 0.29 13.01 3.74
N TYR A 206 1.12 12.13 4.27
CA TYR A 206 2.27 12.46 5.10
C TYR A 206 3.52 11.76 4.56
N GLU A 207 4.55 12.53 4.27
CA GLU A 207 5.88 12.02 3.88
C GLU A 207 6.71 11.62 5.10
N ASP A 208 6.47 12.26 6.26
CA ASP A 208 7.11 11.92 7.55
C ASP A 208 6.14 12.23 8.70
N ALA A 209 5.20 11.32 8.93
CA ALA A 209 4.12 11.53 9.88
C ALA A 209 4.59 11.74 11.31
N LEU A 210 5.60 10.97 11.77
CA LEU A 210 6.05 11.03 13.16
C LEU A 210 6.73 12.35 13.49
N ASN A 211 7.56 12.87 12.59
CA ASN A 211 8.37 14.07 12.86
C ASN A 211 7.66 15.36 12.49
N THR A 212 6.64 15.31 11.61
CA THR A 212 5.95 16.51 11.12
C THR A 212 4.58 16.77 11.76
N GLU A 213 3.96 15.73 12.36
CA GLU A 213 2.58 15.83 12.86
C GLU A 213 2.47 15.56 14.36
N GLU A 214 2.20 16.61 15.13
CA GLU A 214 2.05 16.52 16.60
C GLU A 214 1.03 15.44 17.04
N LYS A 215 -0.02 15.22 16.26
CA LYS A 215 -1.03 14.20 16.54
C LYS A 215 -0.48 12.77 16.59
N PHE A 216 0.71 12.50 16.04
CA PHE A 216 1.37 11.20 16.08
C PHE A 216 2.52 11.12 17.08
N ALA A 217 2.80 12.18 17.85
CA ALA A 217 3.90 12.18 18.82
C ALA A 217 3.79 11.05 19.85
N TYR A 218 2.57 10.62 20.18
CA TYR A 218 2.37 9.48 21.10
C TYR A 218 2.85 8.14 20.51
N CYS A 219 3.05 8.07 19.22
CA CYS A 219 3.53 6.85 18.55
C CYS A 219 4.99 6.54 18.87
N GLU A 220 5.78 7.53 19.31
CA GLU A 220 7.18 7.28 19.75
C GLU A 220 7.24 6.24 20.86
N THR A 221 6.30 6.27 21.79
CA THR A 221 6.24 5.39 22.97
C THR A 221 5.22 4.26 22.84
N PHE A 222 4.54 4.17 21.70
CA PHE A 222 3.52 3.16 21.49
C PHE A 222 4.13 1.77 21.37
N GLU A 223 3.78 0.87 22.29
CA GLU A 223 4.31 -0.50 22.29
C GLU A 223 3.46 -1.51 21.52
N GLY A 224 2.26 -1.11 21.13
CA GLY A 224 1.29 -2.00 20.47
C GLY A 224 0.63 -2.97 21.47
N VAL A 225 -0.43 -3.62 21.00
CA VAL A 225 -1.04 -4.75 21.72
C VAL A 225 -0.52 -6.02 21.07
N LEU A 226 0.08 -6.90 21.88
CA LEU A 226 0.50 -8.25 21.47
C LEU A 226 -0.72 -9.16 21.28
#